data_3003e459d5935272fff7853c88b58e40
#
_entry.id   3003e459d5935272fff7853c88b58e40
#
_cell.length_a   1.000
_cell.length_b   1.000
_cell.length_c   1.000
_cell.angle_alpha   90.00
_cell.angle_beta   90.00
_cell.angle_gamma   90.00
#
_symmetry.space_group_name_H-M   'P 1'
#
loop_
_entity.id
_entity.type
_entity.pdbx_description
1 polymer ?
#
loop_
_entity_poly.entity_id
_entity_poly.type
_entity_poly.pdbx_seq_one_letter_code
_entity_poly.pdbx_strand_id
1 'polypeptide(L)'
;MKKILFLGALTLFSTQIIAQSKFKVTCDEARHGSYTVSPKLPKDGMVKAGTVLTIQTTPESGYSFDTGYFSTPGQWGAMYYESVTPTFTVKVDKDLSVGACFISKAVEENLHVVQDVVYAKPGVKTLKYDVYSPKGKKNLPCIVIIHGGGWSSNTEEVMRGFARELANSGRYVVFNIDYRWYGTLDGDKTPTELHQIIEDAYGAVVHIMENASKYGGDPTRICVTGDSAGGRRRA
;
A
#
# COMPACT_ATOMS: atom_id res chain seq x y z
N MET A 1 60.21 40.50 -41.01
CA MET A 1 59.22 40.89 -40.04
C MET A 1 57.93 40.05 -40.28
N LYS A 2 57.72 38.99 -39.49
CA LYS A 2 56.52 38.10 -39.61
C LYS A 2 55.49 38.58 -38.57
N LYS A 3 54.32 39.00 -39.02
CA LYS A 3 53.19 39.35 -38.13
C LYS A 3 52.49 38.08 -37.76
N ILE A 4 52.44 37.76 -36.47
CA ILE A 4 51.66 36.66 -35.90
C ILE A 4 50.28 37.22 -35.54
N LEU A 5 49.24 36.70 -36.21
CA LEU A 5 47.85 37.02 -35.88
C LEU A 5 47.38 36.05 -34.79
N PHE A 6 47.08 36.58 -33.61
CA PHE A 6 46.41 35.84 -32.55
C PHE A 6 44.89 35.81 -32.81
N LEU A 7 44.36 34.65 -33.19
CA LEU A 7 42.93 34.45 -33.29
C LEU A 7 42.41 33.93 -31.91
N GLY A 8 41.80 34.82 -31.13
CA GLY A 8 41.17 34.48 -29.88
C GLY A 8 39.86 33.74 -30.15
N ALA A 9 39.80 32.42 -29.87
CA ALA A 9 38.57 31.65 -29.89
C ALA A 9 37.75 31.98 -28.65
N LEU A 10 36.67 32.75 -28.81
CA LEU A 10 35.67 33.02 -27.78
C LEU A 10 34.76 31.79 -27.68
N THR A 11 35.02 30.91 -26.73
CA THR A 11 34.13 29.78 -26.39
C THR A 11 32.91 30.29 -25.62
N LEU A 12 31.79 30.43 -26.32
CA LEU A 12 30.48 30.65 -25.72
C LEU A 12 30.05 29.39 -24.99
N PHE A 13 30.20 29.36 -23.69
CA PHE A 13 29.52 28.37 -22.84
C PHE A 13 28.02 28.69 -22.84
N SER A 14 27.26 28.03 -23.70
CA SER A 14 25.80 27.98 -23.58
C SER A 14 25.45 27.11 -22.36
N THR A 15 25.17 27.72 -21.23
CA THR A 15 24.50 27.05 -20.13
C THR A 15 23.09 26.67 -20.59
N GLN A 16 22.90 25.45 -21.04
CA GLN A 16 21.56 24.90 -21.21
C GLN A 16 20.93 24.82 -19.84
N ILE A 17 19.99 25.71 -19.55
CA ILE A 17 19.07 25.58 -18.42
C ILE A 17 18.17 24.41 -18.77
N ILE A 18 18.51 23.21 -18.30
CA ILE A 18 17.62 22.06 -18.38
C ILE A 18 16.43 22.41 -17.47
N ALA A 19 15.31 22.75 -18.06
CA ALA A 19 14.08 22.97 -17.34
C ALA A 19 13.78 21.71 -16.52
N GLN A 20 13.90 21.79 -15.21
CA GLN A 20 13.64 20.66 -14.33
C GLN A 20 12.15 20.31 -14.43
N SER A 21 11.84 19.08 -14.81
CA SER A 21 10.47 18.59 -14.92
C SER A 21 9.69 18.86 -13.61
N LYS A 22 8.42 19.24 -13.74
CA LYS A 22 7.50 19.41 -12.63
C LYS A 22 6.33 18.46 -12.79
N PHE A 23 5.81 18.01 -11.68
CA PHE A 23 4.68 17.10 -11.62
C PHE A 23 3.58 17.68 -10.74
N LYS A 24 2.34 17.34 -11.04
CA LYS A 24 1.18 17.75 -10.27
C LYS A 24 1.08 16.91 -9.00
N VAL A 25 1.03 17.58 -7.86
CA VAL A 25 0.72 16.98 -6.57
C VAL A 25 -0.62 17.52 -6.09
N THR A 26 -1.56 16.63 -5.80
CA THR A 26 -2.86 16.94 -5.22
C THR A 26 -2.97 16.36 -3.81
N CYS A 27 -3.81 16.97 -2.99
CA CYS A 27 -4.13 16.50 -1.64
C CYS A 27 -5.58 16.05 -1.62
N ASP A 28 -5.80 14.79 -1.26
CA ASP A 28 -7.15 14.25 -1.10
C ASP A 28 -7.74 14.73 0.23
N GLU A 29 -9.07 14.86 0.29
CA GLU A 29 -9.76 15.23 1.52
C GLU A 29 -9.65 14.11 2.55
N ALA A 30 -9.21 14.46 3.77
CA ALA A 30 -9.23 13.54 4.89
C ALA A 30 -10.48 13.74 5.75
N ARG A 31 -11.08 12.64 6.20
CA ARG A 31 -12.20 12.64 7.16
C ARG A 31 -11.70 12.11 8.50
N HIS A 32 -12.16 12.73 9.60
CA HIS A 32 -11.82 12.31 10.97
C HIS A 32 -10.37 12.53 11.35
N GLY A 33 -9.73 13.47 10.65
CA GLY A 33 -8.35 13.87 10.90
C GLY A 33 -7.88 14.85 9.83
N SER A 34 -6.62 15.19 9.90
CA SER A 34 -5.94 16.05 8.93
C SER A 34 -4.53 15.59 8.68
N TYR A 35 -3.88 16.15 7.68
CA TYR A 35 -2.46 15.96 7.45
C TYR A 35 -1.82 17.22 6.88
N THR A 36 -0.52 17.33 7.07
CA THR A 36 0.31 18.38 6.49
C THR A 36 1.30 17.80 5.51
N VAL A 37 1.68 18.59 4.51
CA VAL A 37 2.69 18.23 3.50
C VAL A 37 3.84 19.21 3.60
N SER A 38 5.08 18.73 3.75
CA SER A 38 6.30 19.51 3.82
C SER A 38 7.33 19.02 2.79
N PRO A 39 7.96 19.91 2.01
CA PRO A 39 7.71 21.35 1.96
C PRO A 39 6.30 21.70 1.50
N LYS A 40 5.82 22.89 1.89
CA LYS A 40 4.49 23.38 1.51
C LYS A 40 4.32 23.40 0.00
N LEU A 41 3.23 22.84 -0.49
CA LEU A 41 2.95 22.80 -1.92
C LEU A 41 2.72 24.21 -2.50
N PRO A 42 3.19 24.48 -3.71
CA PRO A 42 2.80 25.67 -4.46
C PRO A 42 1.29 25.72 -4.69
N LYS A 43 0.73 26.93 -4.90
CA LYS A 43 -0.71 27.11 -5.14
C LYS A 43 -1.22 26.32 -6.36
N ASP A 44 -0.41 26.19 -7.38
CA ASP A 44 -0.71 25.43 -8.60
C ASP A 44 -0.47 23.92 -8.43
N GLY A 45 0.10 23.49 -7.30
CA GLY A 45 0.45 22.10 -7.03
C GLY A 45 1.61 21.56 -7.88
N MET A 46 2.33 22.41 -8.62
CA MET A 46 3.41 21.97 -9.50
C MET A 46 4.74 21.88 -8.75
N VAL A 47 5.17 20.67 -8.45
CA VAL A 47 6.36 20.35 -7.65
C VAL A 47 7.50 19.86 -8.54
N LYS A 48 8.73 20.29 -8.26
CA LYS A 48 9.91 19.85 -9.02
C LYS A 48 10.15 18.36 -8.88
N ALA A 49 10.53 17.71 -9.98
CA ALA A 49 10.97 16.31 -9.96
C ALA A 49 12.11 16.11 -8.95
N GLY A 50 12.04 14.98 -8.24
CA GLY A 50 13.02 14.63 -7.21
C GLY A 50 12.76 15.24 -5.83
N THR A 51 11.78 16.15 -5.68
CA THR A 51 11.40 16.65 -4.36
C THR A 51 10.86 15.50 -3.50
N VAL A 52 11.34 15.41 -2.27
CA VAL A 52 10.79 14.48 -1.26
C VAL A 52 9.80 15.26 -0.41
N LEU A 53 8.56 14.80 -0.40
CA LEU A 53 7.50 15.33 0.44
C LEU A 53 7.39 14.47 1.70
N THR A 54 7.27 15.12 2.86
CA THR A 54 6.92 14.47 4.13
C THR A 54 5.47 14.77 4.43
N ILE A 55 4.69 13.73 4.65
CA ILE A 55 3.28 13.79 5.03
C ILE A 55 3.20 13.42 6.50
N GLN A 56 2.60 14.28 7.31
CA GLN A 56 2.39 14.06 8.74
C GLN A 56 0.92 14.16 9.06
N THR A 57 0.36 13.11 9.64
CA THR A 57 -1.07 12.99 9.94
C THR A 57 -1.40 13.38 11.37
N THR A 58 -2.62 13.84 11.60
CA THR A 58 -3.15 14.21 12.91
C THR A 58 -4.60 13.74 13.02
N PRO A 59 -4.89 12.67 13.78
CA PRO A 59 -6.25 12.20 14.02
C PRO A 59 -7.07 13.22 14.81
N GLU A 60 -8.37 13.27 14.56
CA GLU A 60 -9.33 13.96 15.43
C GLU A 60 -9.54 13.19 16.74
N SER A 61 -10.14 13.89 17.73
CA SER A 61 -10.51 13.24 19.00
C SER A 61 -11.47 12.07 18.76
N GLY A 62 -11.18 10.90 19.37
CA GLY A 62 -11.95 9.66 19.18
C GLY A 62 -11.54 8.83 17.98
N TYR A 63 -10.53 9.27 17.21
CA TYR A 63 -9.98 8.53 16.06
C TYR A 63 -8.50 8.25 16.23
N SER A 64 -8.03 7.22 15.53
CA SER A 64 -6.63 6.84 15.38
C SER A 64 -6.24 6.92 13.91
N PHE A 65 -4.95 7.10 13.64
CA PHE A 65 -4.42 6.95 12.29
C PHE A 65 -4.61 5.50 11.82
N ASP A 66 -5.11 5.35 10.60
CA ASP A 66 -5.22 4.05 9.96
C ASP A 66 -4.15 3.88 8.89
N THR A 67 -4.24 4.63 7.80
CA THR A 67 -3.36 4.47 6.65
C THR A 67 -3.05 5.83 6.04
N GLY A 68 -1.76 6.07 5.74
CA GLY A 68 -1.35 7.13 4.82
C GLY A 68 -1.15 6.54 3.44
N TYR A 69 -1.38 7.32 2.39
CA TYR A 69 -1.15 6.82 1.04
C TYR A 69 -0.71 7.92 0.09
N PHE A 70 -0.10 7.50 -1.00
CA PHE A 70 -0.07 8.28 -2.24
C PHE A 70 -0.54 7.41 -3.39
N SER A 71 -1.16 8.04 -4.38
CA SER A 71 -1.56 7.36 -5.60
C SER A 71 -0.96 8.03 -6.83
N THR A 72 -0.73 7.25 -7.87
CA THR A 72 -0.21 7.72 -9.16
C THR A 72 -1.12 7.25 -10.28
N PRO A 73 -1.22 7.99 -11.40
CA PRO A 73 -1.90 7.50 -12.59
C PRO A 73 -1.31 6.16 -13.04
N GLY A 74 -2.15 5.20 -13.32
CA GLY A 74 -1.79 3.88 -13.84
C GLY A 74 -2.59 3.55 -15.10
N GLN A 75 -2.21 2.49 -15.80
CA GLN A 75 -2.86 2.07 -17.04
C GLN A 75 -4.35 1.72 -16.85
N TRP A 76 -4.72 1.23 -15.67
CA TRP A 76 -6.07 0.75 -15.35
C TRP A 76 -6.77 1.57 -14.25
N GLY A 77 -6.28 2.77 -13.99
CA GLY A 77 -6.74 3.64 -12.91
C GLY A 77 -5.60 4.06 -11.99
N ALA A 78 -5.93 4.58 -10.81
CA ALA A 78 -4.93 4.97 -9.84
C ALA A 78 -4.24 3.75 -9.21
N MET A 79 -2.91 3.83 -9.10
CA MET A 79 -2.09 2.88 -8.35
C MET A 79 -1.84 3.47 -6.97
N TYR A 80 -2.22 2.76 -5.92
CA TYR A 80 -2.06 3.18 -4.53
C TYR A 80 -0.82 2.56 -3.89
N TYR A 81 -0.12 3.37 -3.10
CA TYR A 81 1.03 2.97 -2.28
C TYR A 81 0.76 3.44 -0.87
N GLU A 82 0.79 2.53 0.08
CA GLU A 82 0.34 2.79 1.44
C GLU A 82 1.47 2.84 2.46
N SER A 83 1.19 3.51 3.56
CA SER A 83 2.05 3.59 4.73
C SER A 83 1.22 3.37 5.98
N VAL A 84 1.69 2.49 6.84
CA VAL A 84 1.09 2.22 8.16
C VAL A 84 1.68 3.08 9.28
N THR A 85 2.61 3.98 8.91
CA THR A 85 3.17 4.95 9.85
C THR A 85 2.51 6.32 9.68
N PRO A 86 2.18 7.03 10.78
CA PRO A 86 1.50 8.33 10.73
C PRO A 86 2.32 9.46 10.11
N THR A 87 3.61 9.22 9.89
CA THR A 87 4.51 10.11 9.13
C THR A 87 5.22 9.29 8.07
N PHE A 88 5.07 9.70 6.81
CA PHE A 88 5.70 9.00 5.67
C PHE A 88 6.22 9.99 4.63
N THR A 89 7.03 9.50 3.71
CA THR A 89 7.62 10.32 2.65
C THR A 89 7.29 9.77 1.28
N VAL A 90 7.17 10.67 0.30
CA VAL A 90 7.04 10.32 -1.11
C VAL A 90 7.98 11.18 -1.95
N LYS A 91 8.67 10.55 -2.90
CA LYS A 91 9.48 11.25 -3.90
C LYS A 91 8.61 11.57 -5.11
N VAL A 92 8.62 12.84 -5.51
CA VAL A 92 7.86 13.31 -6.68
C VAL A 92 8.65 13.00 -7.95
N ASP A 93 8.24 11.98 -8.69
CA ASP A 93 8.82 11.56 -9.98
C ASP A 93 7.77 11.48 -11.10
N LYS A 94 6.51 11.65 -10.77
CA LYS A 94 5.33 11.68 -11.66
C LYS A 94 4.20 12.45 -10.96
N ASP A 95 3.09 12.66 -11.66
CA ASP A 95 1.87 13.18 -11.04
C ASP A 95 1.39 12.22 -9.96
N LEU A 96 0.94 12.76 -8.83
CA LEU A 96 0.45 11.96 -7.71
C LEU A 96 -0.58 12.71 -6.86
N SER A 97 -1.39 11.96 -6.13
CA SER A 97 -2.16 12.48 -4.99
C SER A 97 -1.67 11.87 -3.68
N VAL A 98 -1.85 12.61 -2.59
CA VAL A 98 -1.55 12.13 -1.23
C VAL A 98 -2.79 12.22 -0.37
N GLY A 99 -2.94 11.29 0.57
CA GLY A 99 -4.07 11.25 1.48
C GLY A 99 -3.79 10.48 2.75
N ALA A 100 -4.77 10.48 3.65
CA ALA A 100 -4.73 9.73 4.88
C ALA A 100 -6.14 9.27 5.30
N CYS A 101 -6.22 8.10 5.91
CA CYS A 101 -7.42 7.52 6.49
C CYS A 101 -7.29 7.40 8.01
N PHE A 102 -8.40 7.54 8.70
CA PHE A 102 -8.49 7.44 10.15
C PHE A 102 -9.62 6.51 10.53
N ILE A 103 -9.43 5.76 11.62
CA ILE A 103 -10.40 4.79 12.12
C ILE A 103 -10.88 5.19 13.51
N SER A 104 -12.14 4.93 13.84
CA SER A 104 -12.64 5.16 15.19
C SER A 104 -11.92 4.29 16.21
N LYS A 105 -11.47 4.87 17.33
CA LYS A 105 -10.86 4.13 18.44
C LYS A 105 -11.76 3.02 18.97
N ALA A 106 -13.08 3.20 18.94
CA ALA A 106 -14.02 2.17 19.34
C ALA A 106 -13.90 0.90 18.48
N VAL A 107 -13.56 1.03 17.18
CA VAL A 107 -13.31 -0.13 16.31
C VAL A 107 -12.05 -0.86 16.74
N GLU A 108 -10.96 -0.14 17.03
CA GLU A 108 -9.71 -0.75 17.52
C GLU A 108 -9.88 -1.42 18.89
N GLU A 109 -10.61 -0.77 19.79
CA GLU A 109 -10.87 -1.29 21.13
C GLU A 109 -11.70 -2.57 21.12
N ASN A 110 -12.57 -2.76 20.15
CA ASN A 110 -13.41 -3.96 19.99
C ASN A 110 -12.68 -5.14 19.34
N LEU A 111 -11.54 -4.92 18.74
CA LEU A 111 -10.81 -5.94 17.99
C LEU A 111 -9.55 -6.40 18.72
N HIS A 112 -9.27 -7.69 18.59
CA HIS A 112 -7.95 -8.27 18.79
C HIS A 112 -7.30 -8.40 17.42
N VAL A 113 -6.20 -7.67 17.19
CA VAL A 113 -5.47 -7.63 15.92
C VAL A 113 -4.14 -8.36 16.10
N VAL A 114 -3.85 -9.30 15.22
CA VAL A 114 -2.56 -9.98 15.13
C VAL A 114 -2.01 -9.73 13.73
N GLN A 115 -0.89 -9.03 13.63
CA GLN A 115 -0.26 -8.70 12.37
C GLN A 115 0.90 -9.65 12.05
N ASP A 116 1.25 -9.70 10.77
CA ASP A 116 2.45 -10.37 10.27
C ASP A 116 2.54 -11.88 10.60
N VAL A 117 1.40 -12.59 10.60
CA VAL A 117 1.40 -14.04 10.76
C VAL A 117 1.99 -14.70 9.51
N VAL A 118 3.20 -15.21 9.63
CA VAL A 118 3.92 -15.84 8.51
C VAL A 118 3.28 -17.19 8.18
N TYR A 119 2.93 -17.40 6.91
CA TYR A 119 2.41 -18.69 6.43
C TYR A 119 3.33 -19.40 5.42
N ALA A 120 4.21 -18.66 4.72
CA ALA A 120 5.18 -19.23 3.80
C ALA A 120 6.38 -18.30 3.56
N LYS A 121 7.45 -18.87 3.01
CA LYS A 121 8.62 -18.11 2.54
C LYS A 121 9.19 -18.78 1.28
N PRO A 122 8.50 -18.66 0.14
CA PRO A 122 8.89 -19.38 -1.09
C PRO A 122 10.11 -18.77 -1.79
N GLY A 123 10.53 -17.57 -1.42
CA GLY A 123 11.65 -16.84 -2.01
C GLY A 123 12.18 -15.78 -1.04
N VAL A 124 12.56 -14.61 -1.56
CA VAL A 124 13.01 -13.49 -0.71
C VAL A 124 11.87 -12.89 0.08
N LYS A 125 10.66 -12.85 -0.49
CA LYS A 125 9.47 -12.31 0.18
C LYS A 125 8.95 -13.30 1.23
N THR A 126 8.76 -12.81 2.45
CA THR A 126 8.05 -13.55 3.49
C THR A 126 6.56 -13.29 3.32
N LEU A 127 5.79 -14.35 3.09
CA LEU A 127 4.35 -14.29 2.91
C LEU A 127 3.64 -14.37 4.25
N LYS A 128 2.74 -13.45 4.49
CA LYS A 128 2.08 -13.24 5.76
C LYS A 128 0.62 -12.87 5.60
N TYR A 129 -0.10 -12.86 6.69
CA TYR A 129 -1.45 -12.32 6.75
C TYR A 129 -1.69 -11.63 8.10
N ASP A 130 -2.61 -10.69 8.09
CA ASP A 130 -3.14 -10.04 9.28
C ASP A 130 -4.47 -10.67 9.70
N VAL A 131 -4.72 -10.72 11.01
CA VAL A 131 -5.94 -11.26 11.60
C VAL A 131 -6.66 -10.19 12.41
N TYR A 132 -7.94 -10.05 12.16
CA TYR A 132 -8.84 -9.14 12.86
C TYR A 132 -9.97 -9.94 13.49
N SER A 133 -9.97 -10.05 14.83
CA SER A 133 -10.93 -10.87 15.59
C SER A 133 -11.75 -10.01 16.52
N PRO A 134 -13.07 -10.16 16.58
CA PRO A 134 -13.88 -9.52 17.61
C PRO A 134 -13.51 -10.03 19.00
N LYS A 135 -13.20 -9.13 19.96
CA LYS A 135 -12.86 -9.52 21.33
C LYS A 135 -13.98 -10.31 22.01
N GLY A 136 -13.61 -11.36 22.70
CA GLY A 136 -14.54 -12.19 23.48
C GLY A 136 -15.45 -13.08 22.66
N LYS A 137 -15.35 -13.09 21.32
CA LYS A 137 -16.14 -13.98 20.45
C LYS A 137 -15.32 -15.21 20.04
N LYS A 138 -16.01 -16.30 19.78
CA LYS A 138 -15.41 -17.57 19.34
C LYS A 138 -16.33 -18.27 18.34
N ASN A 139 -15.77 -19.20 17.59
CA ASN A 139 -16.49 -20.03 16.64
C ASN A 139 -17.24 -19.21 15.58
N LEU A 140 -16.61 -18.12 15.11
CA LEU A 140 -17.17 -17.24 14.09
C LEU A 140 -16.79 -17.70 12.68
N PRO A 141 -17.66 -17.50 11.67
CA PRO A 141 -17.25 -17.67 10.28
C PRO A 141 -16.01 -16.82 9.97
N CYS A 142 -15.17 -17.32 9.08
CA CYS A 142 -13.96 -16.64 8.66
C CYS A 142 -14.15 -16.00 7.29
N ILE A 143 -13.57 -14.80 7.10
CA ILE A 143 -13.45 -14.16 5.79
C ILE A 143 -11.95 -14.01 5.49
N VAL A 144 -11.52 -14.54 4.35
CA VAL A 144 -10.19 -14.35 3.82
C VAL A 144 -10.27 -13.32 2.70
N ILE A 145 -9.51 -12.23 2.82
CA ILE A 145 -9.45 -11.15 1.85
C ILE A 145 -8.14 -11.24 1.09
N ILE A 146 -8.22 -11.28 -0.23
CA ILE A 146 -7.08 -11.27 -1.16
C ILE A 146 -7.06 -9.90 -1.83
N HIS A 147 -5.99 -9.12 -1.62
CA HIS A 147 -5.90 -7.78 -2.16
C HIS A 147 -5.71 -7.75 -3.68
N GLY A 148 -6.15 -6.65 -4.31
CA GLY A 148 -5.84 -6.32 -5.70
C GLY A 148 -4.43 -5.73 -5.87
N GLY A 149 -4.18 -5.12 -7.03
CA GLY A 149 -2.87 -4.52 -7.36
C GLY A 149 -2.26 -5.11 -8.62
N GLY A 150 -3.06 -5.74 -9.48
CA GLY A 150 -2.61 -6.26 -10.79
C GLY A 150 -1.53 -7.34 -10.69
N TRP A 151 -1.42 -8.05 -9.57
CA TRP A 151 -0.37 -9.03 -9.21
C TRP A 151 1.05 -8.43 -9.17
N SER A 152 1.19 -7.12 -9.07
CA SER A 152 2.47 -6.43 -9.19
C SER A 152 2.68 -5.31 -8.17
N SER A 153 1.73 -5.13 -7.26
CA SER A 153 1.78 -4.08 -6.23
C SER A 153 0.83 -4.40 -5.08
N ASN A 154 0.90 -3.58 -4.04
CA ASN A 154 0.16 -3.66 -2.79
C ASN A 154 0.58 -4.82 -1.88
N THR A 155 0.07 -4.78 -0.67
CA THR A 155 0.20 -5.80 0.36
C THR A 155 -1.15 -6.01 1.03
N GLU A 156 -1.24 -6.91 2.01
CA GLU A 156 -2.43 -7.15 2.82
C GLU A 156 -2.96 -5.89 3.48
N GLU A 157 -2.10 -4.91 3.75
CA GLU A 157 -2.43 -3.68 4.46
C GLU A 157 -3.43 -2.79 3.72
N VAL A 158 -3.49 -2.88 2.37
CA VAL A 158 -4.43 -2.09 1.56
C VAL A 158 -5.89 -2.37 1.91
N MET A 159 -6.18 -3.56 2.42
CA MET A 159 -7.54 -4.00 2.77
C MET A 159 -7.84 -3.90 4.27
N ARG A 160 -6.90 -3.40 5.10
CA ARG A 160 -7.05 -3.45 6.55
C ARG A 160 -8.22 -2.62 7.10
N GLY A 161 -8.56 -1.49 6.49
CA GLY A 161 -9.75 -0.72 6.86
C GLY A 161 -11.03 -1.52 6.66
N PHE A 162 -11.17 -2.17 5.50
CA PHE A 162 -12.29 -3.04 5.19
C PHE A 162 -12.36 -4.27 6.12
N ALA A 163 -11.20 -4.88 6.41
CA ALA A 163 -11.13 -6.02 7.34
C ALA A 163 -11.57 -5.65 8.76
N ARG A 164 -11.16 -4.47 9.26
CA ARG A 164 -11.57 -3.97 10.57
C ARG A 164 -13.06 -3.72 10.65
N GLU A 165 -13.67 -3.11 9.62
CA GLU A 165 -15.11 -2.87 9.58
C GLU A 165 -15.90 -4.19 9.57
N LEU A 166 -15.47 -5.18 8.78
CA LEU A 166 -16.12 -6.50 8.78
C LEU A 166 -16.01 -7.19 10.14
N ALA A 167 -14.81 -7.19 10.74
CA ALA A 167 -14.59 -7.81 12.05
C ALA A 167 -15.34 -7.06 13.18
N ASN A 168 -15.39 -5.73 13.13
CA ASN A 168 -16.11 -4.89 14.11
C ASN A 168 -17.61 -5.17 14.13
N SER A 169 -18.17 -5.74 13.07
CA SER A 169 -19.56 -6.24 13.08
C SER A 169 -19.82 -7.31 14.15
N GLY A 170 -18.76 -7.89 14.71
CA GLY A 170 -18.84 -8.98 15.71
C GLY A 170 -19.25 -10.34 15.15
N ARG A 171 -19.35 -10.49 13.83
CA ARG A 171 -19.86 -11.68 13.15
C ARG A 171 -18.80 -12.53 12.48
N TYR A 172 -17.60 -12.00 12.24
CA TYR A 172 -16.56 -12.66 11.46
C TYR A 172 -15.18 -12.50 12.10
N VAL A 173 -14.33 -13.52 11.94
CA VAL A 173 -12.88 -13.35 12.00
C VAL A 173 -12.39 -13.09 10.58
N VAL A 174 -11.57 -12.06 10.38
CA VAL A 174 -11.13 -11.64 9.05
C VAL A 174 -9.62 -11.79 8.92
N PHE A 175 -9.18 -12.33 7.81
CA PHE A 175 -7.78 -12.56 7.46
C PHE A 175 -7.46 -11.82 6.18
N ASN A 176 -6.51 -10.88 6.21
CA ASN A 176 -5.97 -10.24 5.02
C ASN A 176 -4.67 -10.93 4.64
N ILE A 177 -4.59 -11.50 3.46
CA ILE A 177 -3.40 -12.22 3.01
C ILE A 177 -2.55 -11.39 2.05
N ASP A 178 -1.23 -11.58 2.13
CA ASP A 178 -0.27 -11.16 1.12
C ASP A 178 0.05 -12.34 0.18
N TYR A 179 0.67 -12.07 -0.96
CA TYR A 179 1.14 -13.05 -1.94
C TYR A 179 2.35 -12.49 -2.71
N ARG A 180 3.13 -13.32 -3.42
CA ARG A 180 4.23 -12.85 -4.28
C ARG A 180 3.72 -11.99 -5.42
N TRP A 181 4.54 -11.05 -5.85
CA TRP A 181 4.29 -10.27 -7.05
C TRP A 181 4.83 -10.98 -8.30
N TYR A 182 4.19 -10.73 -9.43
CA TYR A 182 4.55 -11.32 -10.71
C TYR A 182 5.97 -10.89 -11.17
N GLY A 183 6.69 -11.80 -11.80
CA GLY A 183 8.04 -11.53 -12.30
C GLY A 183 9.06 -11.42 -11.16
N THR A 184 9.95 -10.44 -11.26
CA THR A 184 11.05 -10.21 -10.29
C THR A 184 10.79 -9.02 -9.37
N LEU A 185 9.55 -8.57 -9.25
CA LEU A 185 9.19 -7.35 -8.52
C LEU A 185 9.44 -7.47 -7.01
N ASP A 186 9.41 -8.66 -6.44
CA ASP A 186 9.78 -8.92 -5.05
C ASP A 186 11.30 -8.97 -4.81
N GLY A 187 12.11 -8.85 -5.88
CA GLY A 187 13.57 -8.91 -5.81
C GLY A 187 14.17 -10.30 -5.94
N ASP A 188 13.36 -11.33 -6.20
CA ASP A 188 13.85 -12.68 -6.51
C ASP A 188 14.57 -12.73 -7.86
N LYS A 189 15.59 -13.57 -7.96
CA LYS A 189 16.33 -13.81 -9.21
C LYS A 189 15.51 -14.62 -10.21
N THR A 190 14.68 -15.54 -9.72
CA THR A 190 13.77 -16.34 -10.53
C THR A 190 12.41 -15.64 -10.58
N PRO A 191 11.88 -15.35 -11.78
CA PRO A 191 10.58 -14.72 -11.89
C PRO A 191 9.46 -15.56 -11.26
N THR A 192 8.56 -14.91 -10.54
CA THR A 192 7.33 -15.52 -10.03
C THR A 192 6.30 -15.59 -11.16
N GLU A 193 5.79 -16.78 -11.41
CA GLU A 193 4.74 -17.04 -12.40
C GLU A 193 3.34 -16.88 -11.79
N LEU A 194 2.33 -16.63 -12.63
CA LEU A 194 0.96 -16.40 -12.15
C LEU A 194 0.38 -17.58 -11.36
N HIS A 195 0.70 -18.82 -11.76
CA HIS A 195 0.23 -20.00 -11.04
C HIS A 195 0.79 -20.07 -9.61
N GLN A 196 2.03 -19.60 -9.39
CA GLN A 196 2.66 -19.55 -8.06
C GLN A 196 1.99 -18.51 -7.14
N ILE A 197 1.51 -17.41 -7.70
CA ILE A 197 0.70 -16.42 -6.95
C ILE A 197 -0.62 -17.04 -6.49
N ILE A 198 -1.24 -17.87 -7.34
CA ILE A 198 -2.46 -18.61 -6.99
C ILE A 198 -2.16 -19.66 -5.92
N GLU A 199 -1.02 -20.34 -6.01
CA GLU A 199 -0.54 -21.29 -5.00
C GLU A 199 -0.29 -20.61 -3.66
N ASP A 200 0.27 -19.41 -3.64
CA ASP A 200 0.47 -18.62 -2.42
C ASP A 200 -0.87 -18.33 -1.74
N ALA A 201 -1.84 -17.81 -2.48
CA ALA A 201 -3.17 -17.53 -1.95
C ALA A 201 -3.88 -18.80 -1.44
N TYR A 202 -3.74 -19.94 -2.15
CA TYR A 202 -4.24 -21.22 -1.70
C TYR A 202 -3.55 -21.70 -0.42
N GLY A 203 -2.22 -21.60 -0.38
CA GLY A 203 -1.41 -21.93 0.81
C GLY A 203 -1.81 -21.11 2.03
N ALA A 204 -2.10 -19.81 1.85
CA ALA A 204 -2.62 -18.97 2.91
C ALA A 204 -3.96 -19.49 3.45
N VAL A 205 -4.91 -19.84 2.56
CA VAL A 205 -6.22 -20.40 2.96
C VAL A 205 -6.05 -21.70 3.74
N VAL A 206 -5.19 -22.62 3.29
CA VAL A 206 -4.89 -23.86 4.01
C VAL A 206 -4.31 -23.59 5.39
N HIS A 207 -3.30 -22.72 5.48
CA HIS A 207 -2.71 -22.33 6.76
C HIS A 207 -3.74 -21.68 7.70
N ILE A 208 -4.66 -20.86 7.17
CA ILE A 208 -5.76 -20.27 7.93
C ILE A 208 -6.72 -21.36 8.43
N MET A 209 -7.09 -22.34 7.61
CA MET A 209 -7.93 -23.46 8.03
C MET A 209 -7.33 -24.20 9.23
N GLU A 210 -6.02 -24.42 9.25
CA GLU A 210 -5.32 -25.08 10.35
C GLU A 210 -5.22 -24.24 11.61
N ASN A 211 -5.29 -22.90 11.49
CA ASN A 211 -5.00 -21.97 12.58
C ASN A 211 -6.18 -21.08 13.01
N ALA A 212 -7.28 -21.03 12.27
CA ALA A 212 -8.40 -20.12 12.51
C ALA A 212 -8.95 -20.17 13.94
N SER A 213 -9.02 -21.37 14.54
CA SER A 213 -9.53 -21.57 15.90
C SER A 213 -8.70 -20.82 16.96
N LYS A 214 -7.40 -20.57 16.73
CA LYS A 214 -6.55 -19.81 17.62
C LYS A 214 -7.00 -18.34 17.74
N TYR A 215 -7.66 -17.86 16.69
CA TYR A 215 -8.15 -16.47 16.57
C TYR A 215 -9.67 -16.37 16.81
N GLY A 216 -10.31 -17.45 17.23
CA GLY A 216 -11.76 -17.48 17.44
C GLY A 216 -12.59 -17.76 16.19
N GLY A 217 -11.94 -18.14 15.08
CA GLY A 217 -12.61 -18.55 13.83
C GLY A 217 -13.01 -20.01 13.81
N ASP A 218 -14.00 -20.33 12.98
CA ASP A 218 -14.44 -21.67 12.66
C ASP A 218 -13.82 -22.12 11.33
N PRO A 219 -12.88 -23.07 11.33
CA PRO A 219 -12.16 -23.50 10.13
C PRO A 219 -13.07 -24.20 9.10
N THR A 220 -14.28 -24.57 9.47
CA THR A 220 -15.24 -25.22 8.56
C THR A 220 -16.13 -24.22 7.82
N ARG A 221 -16.10 -22.94 8.21
CA ARG A 221 -16.90 -21.85 7.65
C ARG A 221 -16.02 -20.71 7.17
N ILE A 222 -15.36 -20.93 6.02
CA ILE A 222 -14.46 -19.95 5.41
C ILE A 222 -15.06 -19.44 4.11
N CYS A 223 -15.14 -18.13 3.98
CA CYS A 223 -15.44 -17.42 2.74
C CYS A 223 -14.17 -16.72 2.25
N VAL A 224 -13.86 -16.82 0.97
CA VAL A 224 -12.76 -16.10 0.33
C VAL A 224 -13.34 -15.00 -0.54
N THR A 225 -12.82 -13.79 -0.41
CA THR A 225 -13.20 -12.62 -1.20
C THR A 225 -11.95 -11.85 -1.61
N GLY A 226 -12.09 -10.88 -2.49
CA GLY A 226 -10.99 -10.02 -2.90
C GLY A 226 -11.45 -9.00 -3.92
N ASP A 227 -10.61 -8.04 -4.20
CA ASP A 227 -10.83 -7.02 -5.22
C ASP A 227 -9.93 -7.24 -6.44
N SER A 228 -10.34 -6.77 -7.61
CA SER A 228 -9.56 -6.76 -8.84
C SER A 228 -8.80 -8.07 -9.10
N ALA A 229 -7.47 -8.09 -8.99
CA ALA A 229 -6.62 -9.26 -9.15
C ALA A 229 -6.96 -10.38 -8.16
N GLY A 230 -7.26 -10.03 -6.90
CA GLY A 230 -7.69 -10.97 -5.86
C GLY A 230 -9.08 -11.55 -6.07
N GLY A 231 -9.95 -10.86 -6.83
CA GLY A 231 -11.33 -11.27 -7.13
C GLY A 231 -11.50 -12.06 -8.45
N ARG A 232 -10.47 -12.16 -9.28
CA ARG A 232 -10.58 -12.82 -10.59
C ARG A 232 -10.61 -14.34 -10.47
N ARG A 233 -11.82 -14.89 -10.45
CA ARG A 233 -12.04 -16.27 -10.89
C ARG A 233 -12.18 -16.25 -12.41
N ARG A 234 -11.33 -16.99 -13.12
CA ARG A 234 -11.73 -17.48 -14.44
C ARG A 234 -12.64 -18.69 -14.18
N ALA A 235 -13.91 -18.57 -14.59
CA ALA A 235 -14.78 -19.69 -14.75
C ALA A 235 -14.24 -20.63 -15.83
#